data_9afd6449dc1c754ffdfd9ccefb45963b
#
_entry.id   9afd6449dc1c754ffdfd9ccefb45963b
#
_cell.length_a   1.000
_cell.length_b   1.000
_cell.length_c   1.000
_cell.angle_alpha   90.00
_cell.angle_beta   90.00
_cell.angle_gamma   90.00
#
_symmetry.space_group_name_H-M   'P 1'
#
loop_
_entity.id
_entity.type
_entity.pdbx_description
1 polymer ?
#
loop_
_entity_poly.entity_id
_entity_poly.type
_entity_poly.pdbx_seq_one_letter_code
_entity_poly.pdbx_strand_id
1 'polypeptide(L)'
;SPFTTFPAGNGRREIVFEGADKVDGPWKEYNFLYKPGNPNASLPFVAPHSPQLDWHLATAAYVSYDQQPWLVSFAHRILAHKPAVLALIDFRDSPYRNVPPKYLRALVYKYQYTGWNQRSQRAWWTREKISEYLPVVSLDSPFLTDYLKARSLLPLTSKGNVNPLWTQALDFIRYIVNHLEATLLFWSVVSAGFAVICTTSSVSHGKK
;
A
#
# COMPACT_ATOMS: atom_id res chain seq x y z
N SER A 1 17.51 -7.99 -4.02
CA SER A 1 17.51 -6.86 -3.10
C SER A 1 16.19 -6.11 -3.23
N PRO A 2 15.42 -5.85 -2.15
CA PRO A 2 14.15 -5.12 -2.21
C PRO A 2 14.34 -3.63 -2.57
N PHE A 3 15.56 -3.17 -2.62
CA PHE A 3 15.94 -1.86 -3.13
C PHE A 3 16.25 -1.96 -4.61
N THR A 4 15.25 -2.28 -5.43
CA THR A 4 15.36 -2.02 -6.85
C THR A 4 15.57 -0.52 -6.99
N THR A 5 16.75 -0.14 -7.43
CA THR A 5 17.11 1.22 -7.81
C THR A 5 16.10 1.67 -8.86
N PHE A 6 15.13 2.46 -8.42
CA PHE A 6 14.31 3.22 -9.36
C PHE A 6 15.29 4.06 -10.17
N PRO A 7 15.18 4.08 -11.51
CA PRO A 7 16.13 4.80 -12.34
C PRO A 7 16.20 6.24 -11.88
N ALA A 8 17.39 6.63 -11.40
CA ALA A 8 17.64 7.98 -10.94
C ALA A 8 17.32 8.95 -12.09
N GLY A 9 16.45 9.91 -11.85
CA GLY A 9 16.08 10.95 -12.82
C GLY A 9 14.81 10.71 -13.62
N ASN A 10 14.23 9.51 -13.67
CA ASN A 10 13.09 9.25 -14.55
C ASN A 10 11.72 9.21 -13.83
N GLY A 11 11.68 9.51 -12.54
CA GLY A 11 10.47 9.44 -11.71
C GLY A 11 10.03 8.00 -11.42
N ARG A 12 9.10 7.85 -10.48
CA ARG A 12 8.55 6.57 -10.02
C ARG A 12 7.15 6.37 -10.59
N ARG A 13 6.90 5.22 -11.21
CA ARG A 13 5.55 4.86 -11.64
C ARG A 13 4.76 4.31 -10.46
N GLU A 14 3.51 4.75 -10.34
CA GLU A 14 2.59 4.30 -9.29
C GLU A 14 1.22 4.03 -9.87
N ILE A 15 0.58 2.97 -9.39
CA ILE A 15 -0.80 2.66 -9.71
C ILE A 15 -1.70 3.40 -8.73
N VAL A 16 -2.63 4.19 -9.24
CA VAL A 16 -3.65 4.90 -8.46
C VAL A 16 -5.00 4.27 -8.76
N PHE A 17 -5.68 3.78 -7.73
CA PHE A 17 -7.04 3.28 -7.83
C PHE A 17 -8.01 4.42 -7.63
N GLU A 18 -9.03 4.47 -8.48
CA GLU A 18 -10.10 5.46 -8.40
C GLU A 18 -11.45 4.76 -8.43
N GLY A 19 -12.33 5.17 -7.52
CA GLY A 19 -13.70 4.71 -7.45
C GLY A 19 -14.70 5.77 -7.90
N ALA A 20 -15.85 5.36 -8.41
CA ALA A 20 -16.97 6.23 -8.74
C ALA A 20 -18.31 5.52 -8.56
N ASP A 21 -19.38 6.31 -8.35
CA ASP A 21 -20.76 5.80 -8.31
C ASP A 21 -21.41 5.77 -9.71
N LYS A 22 -20.84 6.54 -10.66
CA LYS A 22 -21.24 6.61 -12.07
C LYS A 22 -20.02 6.40 -12.97
N VAL A 23 -20.26 5.86 -14.18
CA VAL A 23 -19.19 5.61 -15.16
C VAL A 23 -18.43 6.89 -15.52
N ASP A 24 -19.14 8.01 -15.61
CA ASP A 24 -18.59 9.32 -15.97
C ASP A 24 -17.98 10.08 -14.78
N GLY A 25 -18.01 9.53 -13.58
CA GLY A 25 -17.51 10.13 -12.37
C GLY A 25 -18.54 10.89 -11.54
N PRO A 26 -18.12 11.69 -10.57
CA PRO A 26 -16.74 12.06 -10.23
C PRO A 26 -15.92 10.91 -9.67
N TRP A 27 -14.70 10.77 -10.17
CA TRP A 27 -13.75 9.77 -9.71
C TRP A 27 -13.01 10.27 -8.47
N LYS A 28 -12.91 9.39 -7.45
CA LYS A 28 -12.22 9.67 -6.18
C LYS A 28 -11.12 8.66 -5.97
N GLU A 29 -9.93 9.15 -5.64
CA GLU A 29 -8.74 8.33 -5.46
C GLU A 29 -8.76 7.60 -4.12
N TYR A 30 -8.23 6.36 -4.11
CA TYR A 30 -7.89 5.63 -2.91
C TYR A 30 -6.46 5.98 -2.49
N ASN A 31 -6.30 6.43 -1.26
CA ASN A 31 -5.00 6.69 -0.68
C ASN A 31 -4.42 5.41 -0.06
N PHE A 32 -3.11 5.28 -0.17
CA PHE A 32 -2.33 4.21 0.44
C PHE A 32 -1.41 4.78 1.51
N LEU A 33 -1.01 3.93 2.47
CA LEU A 33 -0.29 4.40 3.67
C LEU A 33 1.16 4.77 3.36
N TYR A 34 1.85 4.01 2.48
CA TYR A 34 3.31 4.05 2.36
C TYR A 34 3.81 4.28 0.93
N LYS A 35 2.94 4.67 0.02
CA LYS A 35 3.32 5.03 -1.35
C LYS A 35 2.85 6.45 -1.71
N PRO A 36 3.45 7.09 -2.72
CA PRO A 36 2.96 8.37 -3.21
C PRO A 36 1.49 8.27 -3.66
N GLY A 37 0.69 9.22 -3.22
CA GLY A 37 -0.71 9.36 -3.56
C GLY A 37 -1.06 10.85 -3.71
N ASN A 38 -1.50 11.48 -2.63
CA ASN A 38 -1.74 12.91 -2.61
C ASN A 38 -0.43 13.69 -2.83
N PRO A 39 -0.33 14.56 -3.85
CA PRO A 39 0.89 15.33 -4.11
C PRO A 39 1.36 16.21 -2.94
N ASN A 40 0.45 16.62 -2.06
CA ASN A 40 0.77 17.46 -0.92
C ASN A 40 1.24 16.68 0.32
N ALA A 41 1.15 15.35 0.30
CA ALA A 41 1.54 14.51 1.42
C ALA A 41 2.98 14.01 1.28
N SER A 42 3.76 14.11 2.37
CA SER A 42 5.05 13.42 2.47
C SER A 42 4.84 11.93 2.74
N LEU A 43 5.83 11.11 2.36
CA LEU A 43 5.82 9.72 2.78
C LEU A 43 6.16 9.60 4.26
N PRO A 44 5.47 8.73 5.01
CA PRO A 44 5.82 8.44 6.38
C PRO A 44 7.12 7.64 6.46
N PHE A 45 7.80 7.72 7.60
CA PHE A 45 8.93 6.87 7.91
C PHE A 45 8.44 5.45 8.22
N VAL A 46 9.01 4.43 7.59
CA VAL A 46 8.52 3.05 7.65
C VAL A 46 9.49 2.04 8.27
N ALA A 47 10.79 2.36 8.40
CA ALA A 47 11.75 1.43 8.99
C ALA A 47 11.46 1.21 10.50
N PRO A 48 11.59 -0.02 11.00
CA PRO A 48 12.04 -1.25 10.34
C PRO A 48 10.95 -2.01 9.55
N HIS A 49 9.80 -1.43 9.38
CA HIS A 49 8.62 -2.00 8.76
C HIS A 49 8.76 -2.10 7.24
N SER A 50 8.13 -3.11 6.62
CA SER A 50 8.17 -3.34 5.18
C SER A 50 6.74 -3.38 4.60
N PRO A 51 6.28 -2.31 3.97
CA PRO A 51 4.92 -2.23 3.41
C PRO A 51 4.81 -3.03 2.11
N GLN A 52 4.53 -4.32 2.21
CA GLN A 52 4.52 -5.26 1.08
C GLN A 52 3.55 -4.84 -0.03
N LEU A 53 2.31 -4.46 0.32
CA LEU A 53 1.31 -4.07 -0.68
C LEU A 53 1.77 -2.88 -1.52
N ASP A 54 2.25 -1.81 -0.85
CA ASP A 54 2.68 -0.59 -1.53
C ASP A 54 3.87 -0.83 -2.45
N TRP A 55 4.80 -1.71 -2.06
CA TRP A 55 5.92 -2.11 -2.90
C TRP A 55 5.50 -2.96 -4.08
N HIS A 56 4.59 -3.91 -3.87
CA HIS A 56 4.05 -4.74 -4.96
C HIS A 56 3.29 -3.89 -5.98
N LEU A 57 2.54 -2.86 -5.54
CA LEU A 57 1.88 -1.92 -6.44
C LEU A 57 2.87 -1.11 -7.28
N ALA A 58 3.97 -0.66 -6.67
CA ALA A 58 5.01 0.06 -7.38
C ALA A 58 5.71 -0.79 -8.45
N THR A 59 5.98 -2.06 -8.15
CA THR A 59 6.56 -2.99 -9.14
C THR A 59 5.56 -3.37 -10.23
N ALA A 60 4.28 -3.56 -9.87
CA ALA A 60 3.22 -3.87 -10.81
C ALA A 60 2.98 -2.75 -11.83
N ALA A 61 3.30 -1.49 -11.51
CA ALA A 61 3.16 -0.35 -12.42
C ALA A 61 4.04 -0.43 -13.69
N TYR A 62 4.99 -1.37 -13.74
CA TYR A 62 5.89 -1.57 -14.89
C TYR A 62 5.50 -2.75 -15.78
N VAL A 63 4.48 -3.52 -15.40
CA VAL A 63 4.00 -4.70 -16.13
C VAL A 63 2.49 -4.62 -16.33
N SER A 64 1.96 -5.39 -17.28
CA SER A 64 0.51 -5.44 -17.53
C SER A 64 -0.24 -6.12 -16.39
N TYR A 65 -1.52 -5.75 -16.20
CA TYR A 65 -2.41 -6.39 -15.21
C TYR A 65 -2.61 -7.90 -15.49
N ASP A 66 -2.46 -8.35 -16.74
CA ASP A 66 -2.54 -9.77 -17.10
C ASP A 66 -1.43 -10.61 -16.46
N GLN A 67 -0.28 -10.01 -16.23
CA GLN A 67 0.86 -10.62 -15.56
C GLN A 67 0.78 -10.49 -14.03
N GLN A 68 -0.20 -9.72 -13.54
CA GLN A 68 -0.42 -9.43 -12.12
C GLN A 68 -1.86 -9.78 -11.68
N PRO A 69 -2.26 -11.09 -11.73
CA PRO A 69 -3.64 -11.48 -11.45
C PRO A 69 -4.13 -11.11 -10.05
N TRP A 70 -3.20 -11.02 -9.08
CA TRP A 70 -3.53 -10.60 -7.72
C TRP A 70 -4.11 -9.19 -7.66
N LEU A 71 -3.69 -8.30 -8.57
CA LEU A 71 -4.13 -6.91 -8.61
C LEU A 71 -5.59 -6.81 -9.08
N VAL A 72 -5.99 -7.63 -10.04
CA VAL A 72 -7.39 -7.74 -10.46
C VAL A 72 -8.26 -8.31 -9.33
N SER A 73 -7.73 -9.31 -8.60
CA SER A 73 -8.38 -9.84 -7.39
C SER A 73 -8.48 -8.79 -6.28
N PHE A 74 -7.46 -7.95 -6.12
CA PHE A 74 -7.47 -6.83 -5.17
C PHE A 74 -8.55 -5.81 -5.53
N ALA A 75 -8.64 -5.41 -6.81
CA ALA A 75 -9.69 -4.52 -7.31
C ALA A 75 -11.11 -5.07 -7.05
N HIS A 76 -11.34 -6.36 -7.34
CA HIS A 76 -12.60 -7.02 -7.04
C HIS A 76 -12.94 -6.97 -5.53
N ARG A 77 -11.95 -7.18 -4.67
CA ARG A 77 -12.17 -7.17 -3.22
C ARG A 77 -12.40 -5.76 -2.66
N ILE A 78 -11.85 -4.72 -3.28
CA ILE A 78 -12.20 -3.31 -2.98
C ILE A 78 -13.66 -3.07 -3.32
N LEU A 79 -14.12 -3.43 -4.52
CA LEU A 79 -15.51 -3.31 -4.94
C LEU A 79 -16.46 -4.11 -4.03
N ALA A 80 -16.05 -5.32 -3.63
CA ALA A 80 -16.81 -6.17 -2.70
C ALA A 80 -16.71 -5.71 -1.23
N HIS A 81 -16.08 -4.57 -0.97
CA HIS A 81 -15.91 -3.95 0.37
C HIS A 81 -15.38 -4.92 1.43
N LYS A 82 -14.37 -5.75 1.07
CA LYS A 82 -13.81 -6.74 1.99
C LYS A 82 -12.96 -6.07 3.07
N PRO A 83 -13.33 -6.17 4.37
CA PRO A 83 -12.65 -5.41 5.43
C PRO A 83 -11.16 -5.77 5.55
N ALA A 84 -10.78 -7.02 5.31
CA ALA A 84 -9.38 -7.44 5.34
C ALA A 84 -8.51 -6.75 4.26
N VAL A 85 -9.10 -6.37 3.13
CA VAL A 85 -8.40 -5.65 2.05
C VAL A 85 -8.41 -4.15 2.32
N LEU A 86 -9.53 -3.62 2.81
CA LEU A 86 -9.65 -2.21 3.17
C LEU A 86 -8.69 -1.82 4.31
N ALA A 87 -8.39 -2.75 5.21
CA ALA A 87 -7.40 -2.54 6.27
C ALA A 87 -5.95 -2.39 5.77
N LEU A 88 -5.67 -2.73 4.50
CA LEU A 88 -4.35 -2.58 3.88
C LEU A 88 -4.15 -1.22 3.21
N ILE A 89 -5.21 -0.46 3.03
CA ILE A 89 -5.19 0.89 2.44
C ILE A 89 -5.47 1.94 3.51
N ASP A 90 -5.26 3.21 3.21
CA ASP A 90 -5.62 4.28 4.15
C ASP A 90 -7.13 4.48 4.19
N PHE A 91 -7.76 3.63 5.01
CA PHE A 91 -9.21 3.61 5.13
C PHE A 91 -9.75 4.84 5.88
N ARG A 92 -8.92 5.52 6.67
CA ARG A 92 -9.34 6.71 7.46
C ARG A 92 -9.66 7.89 6.56
N ASP A 93 -8.87 8.07 5.51
CA ASP A 93 -9.00 9.13 4.50
C ASP A 93 -9.64 8.62 3.19
N SER A 94 -10.27 7.44 3.23
CA SER A 94 -10.91 6.85 2.05
C SER A 94 -12.26 7.51 1.78
N PRO A 95 -12.54 7.93 0.54
CA PRO A 95 -13.82 8.48 0.15
C PRO A 95 -14.97 7.46 0.19
N TYR A 96 -14.64 6.16 0.24
CA TYR A 96 -15.57 5.03 0.23
C TYR A 96 -15.51 4.22 1.53
N ARG A 97 -15.42 4.92 2.66
CA ARG A 97 -15.31 4.29 3.98
C ARG A 97 -16.53 3.45 4.34
N ASN A 98 -17.73 3.94 4.08
CA ASN A 98 -18.99 3.31 4.54
C ASN A 98 -19.69 2.55 3.40
N VAL A 99 -19.61 3.03 2.18
CA VAL A 99 -20.30 2.48 1.02
C VAL A 99 -19.29 2.26 -0.09
N PRO A 100 -19.20 1.04 -0.66
CA PRO A 100 -18.29 0.79 -1.76
C PRO A 100 -18.69 1.56 -3.02
N PRO A 101 -17.74 1.91 -3.90
CA PRO A 101 -18.06 2.49 -5.20
C PRO A 101 -18.70 1.43 -6.10
N LYS A 102 -19.50 1.87 -7.06
CA LYS A 102 -20.06 0.98 -8.08
C LYS A 102 -19.05 0.61 -9.15
N TYR A 103 -18.15 1.54 -9.46
CA TYR A 103 -17.14 1.42 -10.51
C TYR A 103 -15.75 1.68 -9.92
N LEU A 104 -14.78 0.93 -10.42
CA LEU A 104 -13.37 1.07 -10.06
C LEU A 104 -12.53 1.07 -11.33
N ARG A 105 -11.49 1.88 -11.37
CA ARG A 105 -10.44 1.85 -12.39
C ARG A 105 -9.07 2.01 -11.75
N ALA A 106 -8.03 1.69 -12.49
CA ALA A 106 -6.67 1.96 -12.06
C ALA A 106 -5.89 2.69 -13.16
N LEU A 107 -5.17 3.74 -12.76
CA LEU A 107 -4.37 4.58 -13.63
C LEU A 107 -2.91 4.50 -13.23
N VAL A 108 -1.99 4.64 -14.18
CA VAL A 108 -0.55 4.76 -13.92
C VAL A 108 -0.18 6.22 -13.99
N TYR A 109 0.43 6.70 -12.90
CA TYR A 109 1.03 8.02 -12.81
C TYR A 109 2.54 7.92 -12.64
N LYS A 110 3.24 8.87 -13.20
CA LYS A 110 4.66 9.12 -12.95
C LYS A 110 4.79 10.19 -11.88
N TYR A 111 5.40 9.83 -10.76
CA TYR A 111 5.67 10.72 -9.64
C TYR A 111 7.12 11.15 -9.65
N GLN A 112 7.35 12.43 -9.40
CA GLN A 112 8.67 13.03 -9.21
C GLN A 112 8.66 13.88 -7.96
N TYR A 113 9.78 13.93 -7.23
CA TYR A 113 9.94 14.88 -6.14
C TYR A 113 9.95 16.31 -6.68
N THR A 114 9.28 17.21 -6.00
CA THR A 114 9.33 18.63 -6.29
C THR A 114 10.75 19.14 -6.09
N GLY A 115 11.35 19.73 -7.12
CA GLY A 115 12.72 20.23 -7.06
C GLY A 115 12.89 21.39 -6.07
N TRP A 116 14.12 21.60 -5.59
CA TRP A 116 14.45 22.68 -4.66
C TRP A 116 14.04 24.06 -5.16
N ASN A 117 14.07 24.30 -6.47
CA ASN A 117 13.69 25.55 -7.11
C ASN A 117 12.16 25.76 -7.18
N GLN A 118 11.37 24.71 -6.91
CA GLN A 118 9.90 24.75 -6.92
C GLN A 118 9.29 24.71 -5.52
N ARG A 119 10.09 24.94 -4.47
CA ARG A 119 9.68 24.93 -3.06
C ARG A 119 8.58 25.94 -2.70
N SER A 120 8.31 26.92 -3.56
CA SER A 120 7.16 27.83 -3.41
C SER A 120 5.81 27.10 -3.58
N GLN A 121 5.79 25.97 -4.27
CA GLN A 121 4.65 25.08 -4.33
C GLN A 121 4.73 24.16 -3.10
N ARG A 122 3.74 24.20 -2.22
CA ARG A 122 3.64 23.35 -1.00
C ARG A 122 3.53 21.84 -1.29
N ALA A 123 3.67 21.43 -2.54
CA ALA A 123 3.55 20.03 -2.98
C ALA A 123 4.89 19.31 -2.82
N TRP A 124 4.84 18.09 -2.25
CA TRP A 124 5.99 17.19 -2.16
C TRP A 124 6.28 16.49 -3.49
N TRP A 125 5.24 16.29 -4.31
CA TRP A 125 5.28 15.53 -5.54
C TRP A 125 4.68 16.31 -6.69
N THR A 126 5.26 16.15 -7.85
CA THR A 126 4.61 16.42 -9.13
C THR A 126 4.23 15.07 -9.74
N ARG A 127 3.06 14.97 -10.38
CA ARG A 127 2.63 13.74 -11.02
C ARG A 127 2.05 14.01 -12.41
N GLU A 128 2.27 13.07 -13.29
CA GLU A 128 1.77 13.05 -14.66
C GLU A 128 1.10 11.72 -14.95
N LYS A 129 -0.10 11.75 -15.54
CA LYS A 129 -0.80 10.53 -15.96
C LYS A 129 -0.11 9.95 -17.20
N ILE A 130 0.28 8.67 -17.13
CA ILE A 130 0.93 7.96 -18.24
C ILE A 130 -0.11 7.20 -19.05
N SER A 131 -0.88 6.32 -18.39
CA SER A 131 -1.80 5.38 -19.04
C SER A 131 -2.88 4.90 -18.10
N GLU A 132 -3.86 4.22 -18.66
CA GLU A 132 -4.80 3.41 -17.92
C GLU A 132 -4.17 2.03 -17.66
N TYR A 133 -4.23 1.57 -16.41
CA TYR A 133 -3.71 0.27 -16.00
C TYR A 133 -4.80 -0.81 -16.04
N LEU A 134 -5.93 -0.54 -15.41
CA LEU A 134 -7.11 -1.39 -15.39
C LEU A 134 -8.31 -0.56 -15.89
N PRO A 135 -9.05 -1.05 -16.88
CA PRO A 135 -10.23 -0.35 -17.37
C PRO A 135 -11.30 -0.24 -16.28
N VAL A 136 -12.33 0.53 -16.56
CA VAL A 136 -13.48 0.67 -15.64
C VAL A 136 -14.16 -0.69 -15.47
N VAL A 137 -14.20 -1.16 -14.23
CA VAL A 137 -14.83 -2.44 -13.84
C VAL A 137 -15.85 -2.22 -12.74
N SER A 138 -16.87 -3.07 -12.71
CA SER A 138 -17.85 -3.17 -11.63
C SER A 138 -17.95 -4.62 -11.16
N LEU A 139 -18.61 -4.87 -10.03
CA LEU A 139 -18.84 -6.24 -9.56
C LEU A 139 -19.60 -7.11 -10.56
N ASP A 140 -20.49 -6.49 -11.32
CA ASP A 140 -21.33 -7.17 -12.33
C ASP A 140 -20.63 -7.29 -13.68
N SER A 141 -19.41 -6.78 -13.82
CA SER A 141 -18.66 -6.84 -15.07
C SER A 141 -18.30 -8.29 -15.41
N PRO A 142 -18.72 -8.83 -16.57
CA PRO A 142 -18.36 -10.17 -17.01
C PRO A 142 -16.84 -10.34 -17.11
N PHE A 143 -16.14 -9.31 -17.60
CA PHE A 143 -14.69 -9.30 -17.69
C PHE A 143 -14.04 -9.64 -16.35
N LEU A 144 -14.47 -9.00 -15.25
CA LEU A 144 -13.88 -9.20 -13.93
C LEU A 144 -14.14 -10.61 -13.39
N THR A 145 -15.38 -11.08 -13.52
CA THR A 145 -15.79 -12.40 -13.04
C THR A 145 -15.15 -13.54 -13.83
N ASP A 146 -15.10 -13.44 -15.15
CA ASP A 146 -14.53 -14.48 -16.01
C ASP A 146 -13.00 -14.54 -15.87
N TYR A 147 -12.35 -13.37 -15.78
CA TYR A 147 -10.91 -13.29 -15.50
C TYR A 147 -10.53 -13.99 -14.20
N LEU A 148 -11.30 -13.73 -13.13
CA LEU A 148 -11.03 -14.31 -11.80
C LEU A 148 -11.36 -15.80 -11.74
N LYS A 149 -12.44 -16.25 -12.41
CA LYS A 149 -12.80 -17.66 -12.52
C LYS A 149 -11.72 -18.45 -13.27
N ALA A 150 -11.28 -17.94 -14.43
CA ALA A 150 -10.25 -18.58 -15.26
C ALA A 150 -8.94 -18.82 -14.49
N ARG A 151 -8.64 -17.99 -13.49
CA ARG A 151 -7.42 -18.07 -12.67
C ARG A 151 -7.66 -18.65 -11.26
N SER A 152 -8.86 -19.17 -10.96
CA SER A 152 -9.25 -19.70 -9.65
C SER A 152 -9.01 -18.72 -8.49
N LEU A 153 -9.18 -17.43 -8.73
CA LEU A 153 -8.96 -16.35 -7.75
C LEU A 153 -10.24 -15.93 -7.01
N LEU A 154 -11.41 -16.37 -7.46
CA LEU A 154 -12.63 -16.22 -6.68
C LEU A 154 -12.55 -17.15 -5.47
N PRO A 155 -12.94 -16.67 -4.29
CA PRO A 155 -12.99 -17.55 -3.13
C PRO A 155 -13.97 -18.69 -3.45
N LEU A 156 -13.45 -19.89 -3.54
CA LEU A 156 -14.28 -21.06 -3.34
C LEU A 156 -14.93 -20.87 -1.98
N THR A 157 -16.23 -21.07 -1.87
CA THR A 157 -17.05 -20.90 -0.66
C THR A 157 -16.71 -21.93 0.43
N SER A 158 -15.51 -22.43 0.45
CA SER A 158 -14.97 -23.21 1.55
C SER A 158 -14.71 -22.25 2.72
N LYS A 159 -15.65 -22.21 3.66
CA LYS A 159 -15.32 -21.85 5.04
C LYS A 159 -14.36 -22.93 5.54
N GLY A 160 -13.07 -22.74 5.27
CA GLY A 160 -12.05 -23.52 5.94
C GLY A 160 -12.31 -23.38 7.44
N ASN A 161 -12.40 -24.51 8.13
CA ASN A 161 -12.62 -24.54 9.56
C ASN A 161 -11.33 -24.02 10.24
N VAL A 162 -11.20 -22.67 10.24
CA VAL A 162 -10.04 -22.01 10.85
C VAL A 162 -10.24 -22.12 12.36
N ASN A 163 -9.31 -22.74 13.03
CA ASN A 163 -9.34 -22.84 14.49
C ASN A 163 -9.44 -21.43 15.10
N PRO A 164 -10.45 -21.14 15.91
CA PRO A 164 -10.69 -19.81 16.47
C PRO A 164 -9.53 -19.28 17.32
N LEU A 165 -8.71 -20.16 17.88
CA LEU A 165 -7.52 -19.76 18.65
C LEU A 165 -6.47 -19.08 17.78
N TRP A 166 -6.26 -19.55 16.54
CA TRP A 166 -5.31 -18.92 15.63
C TRP A 166 -5.80 -17.55 15.13
N THR A 167 -7.10 -17.38 14.90
CA THR A 167 -7.66 -16.09 14.54
C THR A 167 -7.51 -15.08 15.67
N GLN A 168 -7.80 -15.47 16.91
CA GLN A 168 -7.61 -14.61 18.09
C GLN A 168 -6.14 -14.23 18.30
N ALA A 169 -5.21 -15.20 18.17
CA ALA A 169 -3.78 -14.92 18.29
C ALA A 169 -3.30 -13.94 17.21
N LEU A 170 -3.73 -14.10 15.97
CA LEU A 170 -3.41 -13.19 14.87
C LEU A 170 -3.98 -11.79 15.09
N ASP A 171 -5.21 -11.69 15.56
CA ASP A 171 -5.85 -10.41 15.83
C ASP A 171 -5.18 -9.68 17.00
N PHE A 172 -4.74 -10.41 18.03
CA PHE A 172 -3.94 -9.86 19.12
C PHE A 172 -2.57 -9.34 18.63
N ILE A 173 -1.86 -10.11 17.80
CA ILE A 173 -0.59 -9.67 17.20
C ILE A 173 -0.80 -8.42 16.35
N ARG A 174 -1.84 -8.40 15.50
CA ARG A 174 -2.20 -7.22 14.69
C ARG A 174 -2.51 -6.01 15.56
N TYR A 175 -3.24 -6.21 16.66
CA TYR A 175 -3.53 -5.15 17.61
C TYR A 175 -2.24 -4.53 18.17
N ILE A 176 -1.30 -5.35 18.63
CA ILE A 176 -0.01 -4.87 19.14
C ILE A 176 0.75 -4.11 18.06
N VAL A 177 0.90 -4.71 16.87
CA VAL A 177 1.66 -4.10 15.76
C VAL A 177 1.06 -2.77 15.32
N ASN A 178 -0.28 -2.65 15.29
CA ASN A 178 -0.95 -1.41 14.90
C ASN A 178 -0.80 -0.27 15.94
N HIS A 179 -0.47 -0.62 17.20
CA HIS A 179 -0.21 0.37 18.27
C HIS A 179 1.25 0.71 18.42
N LEU A 180 2.15 -0.03 17.76
CA LEU A 180 3.58 0.27 17.74
C LEU A 180 3.87 1.31 16.65
N GLU A 181 4.18 2.53 17.05
CA GLU A 181 4.70 3.52 16.12
C GLU A 181 6.11 3.13 15.66
N ALA A 182 6.30 3.02 14.34
CA ALA A 182 7.56 2.63 13.73
C ALA A 182 8.74 3.51 14.19
N THR A 183 8.48 4.80 14.38
CA THR A 183 9.47 5.77 14.87
C THR A 183 9.90 5.47 16.29
N LEU A 184 8.96 5.19 17.20
CA LEU A 184 9.29 4.84 18.61
C LEU A 184 10.05 3.51 18.67
N LEU A 185 9.64 2.51 17.91
CA LEU A 185 10.35 1.23 17.84
C LEU A 185 11.79 1.41 17.35
N PHE A 186 12.00 2.18 16.29
CA PHE A 186 13.33 2.47 15.76
C PHE A 186 14.23 3.14 16.80
N TRP A 187 13.75 4.20 17.46
CA TRP A 187 14.53 4.89 18.46
C TRP A 187 14.80 4.05 19.72
N SER A 188 13.87 3.17 20.10
CA SER A 188 14.09 2.23 21.22
C SER A 188 15.21 1.24 20.91
N VAL A 189 15.26 0.70 19.69
CA VAL A 189 16.32 -0.20 19.23
C VAL A 189 17.67 0.52 19.18
N VAL A 190 17.71 1.74 18.63
CA VAL A 190 18.93 2.57 18.59
C VAL A 190 19.43 2.87 19.98
N SER A 191 18.55 3.27 20.91
CA SER A 191 18.90 3.58 22.29
C SER A 191 19.42 2.35 23.05
N ALA A 192 18.78 1.21 22.86
CA ALA A 192 19.22 -0.05 23.45
C ALA A 192 20.59 -0.48 22.91
N GLY A 193 20.81 -0.37 21.60
CA GLY A 193 22.11 -0.65 20.97
C GLY A 193 23.21 0.25 21.49
N PHE A 194 22.93 1.56 21.64
CA PHE A 194 23.88 2.52 22.21
C PHE A 194 24.21 2.20 23.68
N ALA A 195 23.20 1.86 24.49
CA ALA A 195 23.42 1.45 25.89
C ALA A 195 24.30 0.20 25.98
N VAL A 196 24.11 -0.80 25.14
CA VAL A 196 24.95 -2.00 25.10
C VAL A 196 26.39 -1.64 24.73
N ILE A 197 26.62 -0.81 23.74
CA ILE A 197 27.97 -0.37 23.32
C ILE A 197 28.67 0.38 24.48
N CYS A 198 27.97 1.31 25.12
CA CYS A 198 28.54 2.06 26.24
C CYS A 198 28.91 1.17 27.45
N THR A 199 28.04 0.22 27.79
CA THR A 199 28.30 -0.70 28.92
C THR A 199 29.43 -1.69 28.60
N THR A 200 29.51 -2.22 27.38
CA THR A 200 30.60 -3.13 26.99
C THR A 200 31.94 -2.41 26.86
N SER A 201 31.97 -1.16 26.40
CA SER A 201 33.18 -0.35 26.31
C SER A 201 33.73 0.02 27.71
N SER A 202 32.86 0.29 28.69
CA SER A 202 33.27 0.59 30.08
C SER A 202 33.90 -0.61 30.78
N VAL A 203 33.41 -1.83 30.48
CA VAL A 203 33.97 -3.07 31.05
C VAL A 203 35.38 -3.38 30.50
N SER A 204 35.67 -2.99 29.26
CA SER A 204 36.99 -3.21 28.66
C SER A 204 38.06 -2.26 29.20
N HIS A 205 37.73 -1.07 29.70
CA HIS A 205 38.68 -0.10 30.27
C HIS A 205 38.97 -0.34 31.75
N GLY A 206 38.13 -1.11 32.44
CA GLY A 206 38.36 -1.45 33.86
C GLY A 206 39.29 -2.64 34.13
N LYS A 207 39.86 -3.24 33.09
CA LYS A 207 40.78 -4.41 33.18
C LYS A 207 42.23 -4.11 32.76
N LYS A 208 42.69 -2.89 32.96
CA LYS A 208 44.11 -2.56 32.82
C LYS A 208 44.68 -2.13 34.17
#